data_c541b9a7329891ff63bf9b54e1a5a3ec
#
_entry.id   c541b9a7329891ff63bf9b54e1a5a3ec
#
_cell.length_a   1.000
_cell.length_b   1.000
_cell.length_c   1.000
_cell.angle_alpha   90.00
_cell.angle_beta   90.00
_cell.angle_gamma   90.00
#
_symmetry.space_group_name_H-M   'P 1'
#
loop_
_entity.id
_entity.type
_entity.pdbx_description
1 polymer ?
#
loop_
_entity_poly.entity_id
_entity_poly.type
_entity_poly.pdbx_seq_one_letter_code
_entity_poly.pdbx_strand_id
1 'polypeptide(L)'
;MDEVMSFLKNSTFFVAPNHRDNKKHHAWPGGIAQHSLGVYKLMKDARGLDHDSITITSLLHDICKANKYELYKDGNWHLNHTNRKYQGHGSLSVYILTCMCHLDLTPEERVAIQYHMHHNNPETNIDSKLHHALHHCDNQNAKEND
;
A
#
# COMPACT_ATOMS: atom_id res chain seq x y z
N MET A 1 7.67 7.65 12.45
CA MET A 1 6.81 8.24 11.39
C MET A 1 7.53 9.24 10.51
N ASP A 2 8.47 10.02 11.05
CA ASP A 2 9.26 10.99 10.26
C ASP A 2 10.05 10.32 9.13
N GLU A 3 10.57 9.13 9.36
CA GLU A 3 11.31 8.36 8.35
C GLU A 3 10.40 7.86 7.24
N VAL A 4 9.15 7.50 7.56
CA VAL A 4 8.14 7.15 6.57
C VAL A 4 7.83 8.36 5.68
N MET A 5 7.60 9.52 6.29
CA MET A 5 7.33 10.74 5.53
C MET A 5 8.50 11.16 4.65
N SER A 6 9.72 11.02 5.16
CA SER A 6 10.94 11.28 4.38
C SER A 6 11.03 10.32 3.17
N PHE A 7 10.78 9.03 3.39
CA PHE A 7 10.77 8.04 2.32
C PHE A 7 9.74 8.40 1.24
N LEU A 8 8.51 8.70 1.65
CA LEU A 8 7.43 9.04 0.71
C LEU A 8 7.76 10.28 -0.13
N LYS A 9 8.27 11.33 0.52
CA LYS A 9 8.62 12.60 -0.16
C LYS A 9 9.77 12.44 -1.14
N ASN A 10 10.70 11.54 -0.86
CA ASN A 10 11.87 11.29 -1.71
C ASN A 10 11.62 10.19 -2.76
N SER A 11 10.42 9.65 -2.81
CA SER A 11 10.01 8.61 -3.76
C SER A 11 9.01 9.15 -4.78
N THR A 12 8.57 8.28 -5.68
CA THR A 12 7.53 8.61 -6.67
C THR A 12 6.12 8.35 -6.16
N PHE A 13 5.93 8.06 -4.86
CA PHE A 13 4.64 7.66 -4.28
C PHE A 13 3.51 8.65 -4.57
N PHE A 14 3.77 9.94 -4.45
CA PHE A 14 2.75 10.97 -4.63
C PHE A 14 2.47 11.34 -6.09
N VAL A 15 3.34 10.96 -7.02
CA VAL A 15 3.23 11.41 -8.41
C VAL A 15 3.04 10.27 -9.40
N ALA A 16 3.44 9.05 -9.06
CA ALA A 16 3.37 7.91 -9.97
C ALA A 16 1.94 7.33 -10.05
N PRO A 17 1.61 6.71 -11.21
CA PRO A 17 0.37 5.96 -11.33
C PRO A 17 0.45 4.67 -10.50
N ASN A 18 -0.72 4.15 -10.11
CA ASN A 18 -0.82 2.88 -9.41
C ASN A 18 -0.50 1.70 -10.33
N HIS A 19 -0.89 1.82 -11.61
CA HIS A 19 -0.57 0.87 -12.67
C HIS A 19 -0.10 1.60 -13.91
N ARG A 20 0.79 0.98 -14.66
CA ARG A 20 1.23 1.48 -15.98
C ARG A 20 0.16 1.22 -17.05
N ASP A 21 -0.56 0.10 -16.94
CA ASP A 21 -1.64 -0.25 -17.85
C ASP A 21 -2.87 0.61 -17.54
N ASN A 22 -3.30 1.42 -18.51
CA ASN A 22 -4.44 2.32 -18.35
C ASN A 22 -5.79 1.62 -18.18
N LYS A 23 -5.84 0.31 -18.33
CA LYS A 23 -7.03 -0.52 -18.06
C LYS A 23 -7.15 -0.95 -16.59
N LYS A 24 -6.14 -0.65 -15.78
CA LYS A 24 -6.15 -0.95 -14.35
C LYS A 24 -6.56 0.26 -13.52
N HIS A 25 -6.99 0.01 -12.27
CA HIS A 25 -7.43 1.09 -11.40
C HIS A 25 -6.29 2.08 -11.10
N HIS A 26 -6.65 3.35 -11.01
CA HIS A 26 -5.73 4.44 -10.67
C HIS A 26 -4.48 4.52 -11.56
N ALA A 27 -4.62 4.20 -12.84
CA ALA A 27 -3.51 4.21 -13.81
C ALA A 27 -3.23 5.63 -14.36
N TRP A 28 -3.29 6.63 -13.50
CA TRP A 28 -3.01 8.03 -13.84
C TRP A 28 -2.05 8.64 -12.82
N PRO A 29 -1.39 9.80 -13.15
CA PRO A 29 -0.47 10.44 -12.22
C PRO A 29 -1.10 10.70 -10.86
N GLY A 30 -0.37 10.37 -9.80
CA GLY A 30 -0.90 10.46 -8.42
C GLY A 30 -1.77 9.30 -8.00
N GLY A 31 -1.93 8.28 -8.85
CA GLY A 31 -2.85 7.17 -8.61
C GLY A 31 -2.52 6.32 -7.38
N ILE A 32 -1.22 6.15 -7.06
CA ILE A 32 -0.82 5.40 -5.85
C ILE A 32 -1.39 6.08 -4.60
N ALA A 33 -1.12 7.36 -4.44
CA ALA A 33 -1.58 8.12 -3.27
C ALA A 33 -3.10 8.22 -3.23
N GLN A 34 -3.74 8.41 -4.38
CA GLN A 34 -5.19 8.50 -4.47
C GLN A 34 -5.87 7.18 -4.08
N HIS A 35 -5.32 6.05 -4.51
CA HIS A 35 -5.83 4.73 -4.12
C HIS A 35 -5.71 4.54 -2.60
N SER A 36 -4.54 4.82 -2.03
CA SER A 36 -4.32 4.68 -0.59
C SER A 36 -5.26 5.57 0.23
N LEU A 37 -5.48 6.80 -0.21
CA LEU A 37 -6.43 7.71 0.44
C LEU A 37 -7.88 7.19 0.31
N GLY A 38 -8.23 6.62 -0.83
CA GLY A 38 -9.55 6.02 -1.06
C GLY A 38 -9.79 4.83 -0.12
N VAL A 39 -8.80 3.99 0.07
CA VAL A 39 -8.88 2.86 1.01
C VAL A 39 -9.07 3.38 2.45
N TYR A 40 -8.31 4.40 2.83
CA TYR A 40 -8.47 5.03 4.14
C TYR A 40 -9.89 5.54 4.35
N LYS A 41 -10.46 6.24 3.38
CA LYS A 41 -11.81 6.79 3.47
C LYS A 41 -12.87 5.70 3.67
N LEU A 42 -12.66 4.52 3.07
CA LEU A 42 -13.56 3.37 3.26
C LEU A 42 -13.38 2.71 4.63
N MET A 43 -12.15 2.72 5.18
CA MET A 43 -11.84 2.05 6.45
C MET A 43 -12.05 2.89 7.69
N LYS A 44 -11.99 4.23 7.56
CA LYS A 44 -11.84 5.14 8.71
C LYS A 44 -12.94 5.01 9.78
N ASP A 45 -14.13 4.57 9.39
CA ASP A 45 -15.27 4.43 10.27
C ASP A 45 -15.53 2.97 10.68
N ALA A 46 -14.59 2.05 10.39
CA ALA A 46 -14.73 0.65 10.76
C ALA A 46 -14.73 0.51 12.29
N ARG A 47 -15.75 -0.21 12.80
CA ARG A 47 -15.92 -0.42 14.24
C ARG A 47 -15.01 -1.55 14.74
N GLY A 48 -14.54 -1.41 15.97
CA GLY A 48 -13.75 -2.45 16.64
C GLY A 48 -12.30 -2.52 16.19
N LEU A 49 -11.82 -1.51 15.46
CA LEU A 49 -10.42 -1.40 15.02
C LEU A 49 -9.79 -0.14 15.59
N ASP A 50 -8.51 -0.25 15.95
CA ASP A 50 -7.73 0.90 16.40
C ASP A 50 -7.55 1.90 15.28
N HIS A 51 -7.79 3.18 15.55
CA HIS A 51 -7.73 4.24 14.53
C HIS A 51 -6.33 4.41 13.96
N ASP A 52 -5.28 4.32 14.78
CA ASP A 52 -3.91 4.42 14.30
C ASP A 52 -3.54 3.26 13.38
N SER A 53 -4.00 2.06 13.73
CA SER A 53 -3.81 0.88 12.88
C SER A 53 -4.54 1.01 11.55
N ILE A 54 -5.74 1.57 11.53
CA ILE A 54 -6.47 1.87 10.30
C ILE A 54 -5.65 2.83 9.42
N THR A 55 -5.16 3.91 10.01
CA THR A 55 -4.39 4.93 9.30
C THR A 55 -3.13 4.34 8.69
N ILE A 56 -2.35 3.62 9.48
CA ILE A 56 -1.09 3.01 9.04
C ILE A 56 -1.34 2.01 7.90
N THR A 57 -2.27 1.09 8.10
CA THR A 57 -2.47 0.00 7.13
C THR A 57 -3.12 0.49 5.84
N SER A 58 -4.12 1.34 5.92
CA SER A 58 -4.80 1.85 4.73
C SER A 58 -3.90 2.73 3.86
N LEU A 59 -3.17 3.64 4.48
CA LEU A 59 -2.34 4.60 3.74
C LEU A 59 -1.02 3.99 3.25
N LEU A 60 -0.51 2.96 3.91
CA LEU A 60 0.83 2.45 3.67
C LEU A 60 0.88 1.01 3.14
N HIS A 61 -0.28 0.34 2.95
CA HIS A 61 -0.27 -1.05 2.49
C HIS A 61 0.42 -1.24 1.14
N ASP A 62 0.36 -0.25 0.29
CA ASP A 62 0.95 -0.25 -1.05
C ASP A 62 2.22 0.61 -1.17
N ILE A 63 2.91 0.88 -0.05
CA ILE A 63 4.17 1.65 -0.09
C ILE A 63 5.23 0.97 -0.99
N CYS A 64 5.08 -0.33 -1.23
CA CYS A 64 5.92 -1.09 -2.16
C CYS A 64 5.88 -0.54 -3.60
N LYS A 65 4.84 0.20 -3.95
CA LYS A 65 4.72 0.80 -5.28
C LYS A 65 5.50 2.11 -5.43
N ALA A 66 5.98 2.67 -4.33
CA ALA A 66 6.91 3.80 -4.38
C ALA A 66 8.16 3.39 -5.17
N ASN A 67 8.55 4.19 -6.15
CA ASN A 67 9.67 3.92 -7.05
C ASN A 67 9.51 2.68 -7.94
N LYS A 68 8.33 2.08 -8.00
CA LYS A 68 8.06 0.97 -8.92
C LYS A 68 8.12 1.44 -10.37
N TYR A 69 7.61 2.63 -10.64
CA TYR A 69 7.64 3.26 -11.95
C TYR A 69 8.50 4.51 -11.92
N GLU A 70 9.13 4.81 -13.03
CA GLU A 70 10.02 5.96 -13.22
C GLU A 70 9.55 6.73 -14.45
N LEU A 71 9.51 8.05 -14.36
CA LEU A 71 9.13 8.92 -15.48
C LEU A 71 10.33 9.12 -16.40
N TYR A 72 10.21 8.71 -17.66
CA TYR A 72 11.25 8.86 -18.67
C TYR A 72 11.07 10.16 -19.45
N LYS A 73 12.10 10.51 -20.21
CA LYS A 73 12.11 11.73 -21.06
C LYS A 73 11.04 11.71 -22.14
N ASP A 74 10.53 10.53 -22.52
CA ASP A 74 9.42 10.38 -23.47
C ASP A 74 8.07 10.79 -22.90
N GLY A 75 8.00 11.17 -21.62
CA GLY A 75 6.78 11.54 -20.92
C GLY A 75 5.98 10.34 -20.38
N ASN A 76 6.49 9.12 -20.55
CA ASN A 76 5.81 7.90 -20.12
C ASN A 76 6.45 7.32 -18.86
N TRP A 77 5.64 6.65 -18.06
CA TRP A 77 6.10 5.91 -16.89
C TRP A 77 6.56 4.53 -17.31
N HIS A 78 7.77 4.16 -16.89
CA HIS A 78 8.39 2.88 -17.17
C HIS A 78 8.72 2.14 -15.90
N LEU A 79 8.80 0.82 -15.98
CA LEU A 79 9.13 -0.01 -14.85
C LEU A 79 10.56 0.23 -14.40
N ASN A 80 10.75 0.47 -13.09
CA ASN A 80 12.09 0.58 -12.51
C ASN A 80 12.59 -0.82 -12.15
N HIS A 81 13.49 -1.37 -12.95
CA HIS A 81 14.00 -2.73 -12.78
C HIS A 81 14.97 -2.91 -11.61
N THR A 82 15.49 -1.82 -11.05
CA THR A 82 16.50 -1.90 -9.98
C THR A 82 15.92 -2.27 -8.62
N ASN A 83 14.62 -2.08 -8.42
CA ASN A 83 13.96 -2.29 -7.13
C ASN A 83 13.19 -3.62 -7.02
N ARG A 84 13.49 -4.62 -7.86
CA ARG A 84 12.72 -5.86 -7.95
C ARG A 84 13.29 -7.05 -7.20
N LYS A 85 13.96 -6.81 -6.10
CA LYS A 85 14.59 -7.91 -5.33
C LYS A 85 13.63 -8.70 -4.44
N TYR A 86 12.41 -8.20 -4.24
CA TYR A 86 11.45 -8.81 -3.31
C TYR A 86 10.22 -9.29 -4.05
N GLN A 87 9.78 -10.50 -3.72
CA GLN A 87 8.53 -11.05 -4.24
C GLN A 87 7.37 -10.70 -3.32
N GLY A 88 6.23 -10.30 -3.94
CA GLY A 88 5.01 -10.01 -3.23
C GLY A 88 4.91 -8.57 -2.72
N HIS A 89 3.77 -7.95 -3.03
CA HIS A 89 3.51 -6.55 -2.67
C HIS A 89 3.50 -6.35 -1.15
N GLY A 90 2.83 -7.23 -0.42
CA GLY A 90 2.69 -7.09 1.02
C GLY A 90 4.01 -7.25 1.75
N SER A 91 4.80 -8.24 1.38
CA SER A 91 6.10 -8.49 2.01
C SER A 91 7.07 -7.34 1.76
N LEU A 92 7.07 -6.77 0.56
CA LEU A 92 7.92 -5.61 0.25
C LEU A 92 7.47 -4.37 1.03
N SER A 93 6.17 -4.14 1.15
CA SER A 93 5.65 -3.03 1.96
C SER A 93 6.06 -3.16 3.42
N VAL A 94 5.94 -4.35 4.02
CA VAL A 94 6.39 -4.61 5.40
C VAL A 94 7.90 -4.35 5.53
N TYR A 95 8.70 -4.84 4.58
CA TYR A 95 10.14 -4.60 4.61
C TYR A 95 10.50 -3.12 4.58
N ILE A 96 9.87 -2.35 3.68
CA ILE A 96 10.10 -0.91 3.58
C ILE A 96 9.77 -0.22 4.90
N LEU A 97 8.58 -0.52 5.46
CA LEU A 97 8.13 0.13 6.69
C LEU A 97 9.00 -0.22 7.90
N THR A 98 9.35 -1.50 8.05
CA THR A 98 10.06 -1.96 9.25
C THR A 98 11.58 -1.83 9.15
N CYS A 99 12.16 -2.22 8.02
CA CYS A 99 13.62 -2.26 7.85
C CYS A 99 14.20 -0.97 7.31
N MET A 100 13.49 -0.28 6.41
CA MET A 100 13.99 0.97 5.83
C MET A 100 13.53 2.20 6.59
N CYS A 101 12.28 2.22 7.03
CA CYS A 101 11.69 3.37 7.73
C CYS A 101 11.66 3.21 9.25
N HIS A 102 12.06 2.05 9.77
CA HIS A 102 12.12 1.75 11.21
C HIS A 102 10.80 2.00 11.95
N LEU A 103 9.68 1.72 11.27
CA LEU A 103 8.35 1.81 11.87
C LEU A 103 8.02 0.50 12.59
N ASP A 104 7.67 0.61 13.86
CA ASP A 104 7.19 -0.55 14.62
C ASP A 104 5.73 -0.84 14.25
N LEU A 105 5.50 -2.00 13.68
CA LEU A 105 4.15 -2.47 13.37
C LEU A 105 3.69 -3.45 14.45
N THR A 106 2.44 -3.36 14.86
CA THR A 106 1.85 -4.43 15.67
C THR A 106 1.76 -5.71 14.83
N PRO A 107 1.64 -6.91 15.44
CA PRO A 107 1.45 -8.14 14.69
C PRO A 107 0.24 -8.08 13.73
N GLU A 108 -0.86 -7.47 14.17
CA GLU A 108 -2.06 -7.32 13.36
C GLU A 108 -1.84 -6.39 12.17
N GLU A 109 -1.12 -5.29 12.36
CA GLU A 109 -0.76 -4.36 11.29
C GLU A 109 0.16 -5.03 10.26
N ARG A 110 1.16 -5.76 10.73
CA ARG A 110 2.06 -6.50 9.84
C ARG A 110 1.31 -7.53 9.01
N VAL A 111 0.47 -8.32 9.65
CA VAL A 111 -0.35 -9.34 8.95
C VAL A 111 -1.28 -8.69 7.94
N ALA A 112 -1.94 -7.60 8.31
CA ALA A 112 -2.84 -6.90 7.41
C ALA A 112 -2.13 -6.44 6.14
N ILE A 113 -0.97 -5.81 6.28
CA ILE A 113 -0.19 -5.32 5.14
C ILE A 113 0.42 -6.48 4.34
N GLN A 114 1.04 -7.44 5.02
CA GLN A 114 1.74 -8.54 4.38
C GLN A 114 0.82 -9.38 3.50
N TYR A 115 -0.40 -9.62 3.96
CA TYR A 115 -1.36 -10.47 3.27
C TYR A 115 -2.55 -9.71 2.67
N HIS A 116 -2.42 -8.40 2.43
CA HIS A 116 -3.55 -7.60 1.95
C HIS A 116 -4.05 -8.05 0.56
N MET A 117 -3.21 -8.69 -0.24
CA MET A 117 -3.59 -9.24 -1.54
C MET A 117 -4.33 -10.58 -1.44
N HIS A 118 -4.34 -11.20 -0.27
CA HIS A 118 -4.90 -12.53 -0.05
C HIS A 118 -6.18 -12.45 0.78
N HIS A 119 -7.16 -13.29 0.42
CA HIS A 119 -8.42 -13.37 1.14
C HIS A 119 -8.24 -13.88 2.58
N ASN A 120 -7.36 -14.85 2.78
CA ASN A 120 -7.13 -15.48 4.07
C ASN A 120 -5.80 -15.05 4.69
N ASN A 121 -5.82 -14.86 6.01
CA ASN A 121 -4.61 -14.72 6.81
C ASN A 121 -4.10 -16.12 7.19
N PRO A 122 -2.91 -16.54 6.73
CA PRO A 122 -2.37 -17.86 7.07
C PRO A 122 -1.82 -17.94 8.50
N GLU A 123 -1.64 -16.80 9.18
CA GLU A 123 -1.14 -16.76 10.57
C GLU A 123 -2.33 -16.78 11.53
N THR A 124 -2.84 -17.97 11.82
CA THR A 124 -4.10 -18.17 12.54
C THR A 124 -4.06 -17.74 14.01
N ASN A 125 -2.88 -17.54 14.59
CA ASN A 125 -2.72 -17.04 15.96
C ASN A 125 -2.78 -15.51 16.07
N ILE A 126 -2.94 -14.80 14.96
CA ILE A 126 -3.05 -13.34 14.93
C ILE A 126 -4.45 -12.96 14.46
N ASP A 127 -5.07 -12.00 15.16
CA ASP A 127 -6.42 -11.52 14.83
C ASP A 127 -6.48 -10.99 13.41
N SER A 128 -7.51 -11.37 12.66
CA SER A 128 -7.69 -11.08 11.24
C SER A 128 -8.64 -9.93 10.95
N LYS A 129 -9.20 -9.26 11.94
CA LYS A 129 -10.19 -8.19 11.70
C LYS A 129 -9.63 -7.06 10.87
N LEU A 130 -8.43 -6.60 11.20
CA LEU A 130 -7.76 -5.52 10.47
C LEU A 130 -7.41 -5.96 9.03
N HIS A 131 -6.91 -7.19 8.88
CA HIS A 131 -6.62 -7.79 7.57
C HIS A 131 -7.87 -7.86 6.69
N HIS A 132 -8.97 -8.36 7.23
CA HIS A 132 -10.23 -8.47 6.47
C HIS A 132 -10.76 -7.11 6.05
N ALA A 133 -10.72 -6.12 6.93
CA ALA A 133 -11.15 -4.76 6.62
C ALA A 133 -10.31 -4.14 5.51
N LEU A 134 -8.98 -4.24 5.61
CA LEU A 134 -8.07 -3.72 4.60
C LEU A 134 -8.28 -4.40 3.25
N HIS A 135 -8.32 -5.73 3.23
CA HIS A 135 -8.52 -6.50 1.99
C HIS A 135 -9.85 -6.13 1.30
N HIS A 136 -10.92 -6.03 2.09
CA HIS A 136 -12.24 -5.66 1.55
C HIS A 136 -12.24 -4.24 0.97
N CYS A 137 -11.73 -3.27 1.71
CA CYS A 137 -11.72 -1.87 1.29
C CYS A 137 -10.78 -1.62 0.11
N ASP A 138 -9.64 -2.32 0.09
CA ASP A 138 -8.70 -2.27 -1.03
C ASP A 138 -9.38 -2.73 -2.33
N ASN A 139 -10.03 -3.88 -2.30
CA ASN A 139 -10.75 -4.40 -3.46
C ASN A 139 -11.93 -3.51 -3.86
N GLN A 140 -12.68 -2.99 -2.89
CA GLN A 140 -13.81 -2.10 -3.17
C GLN A 140 -13.34 -0.82 -3.87
N ASN A 141 -12.28 -0.19 -3.36
CA ASN A 141 -11.75 1.03 -3.96
C ASN A 141 -11.21 0.78 -5.37
N ALA A 142 -10.53 -0.36 -5.57
CA ALA A 142 -10.04 -0.73 -6.89
C ALA A 142 -11.19 -0.86 -7.91
N LYS A 143 -12.29 -1.52 -7.52
CA LYS A 143 -13.46 -1.68 -8.39
C LYS A 143 -14.15 -0.36 -8.73
N GLU A 144 -14.24 0.56 -7.77
CA GLU A 144 -14.88 1.86 -7.96
C GLU A 144 -14.09 2.76 -8.93
N ASN A 145 -12.82 2.45 -9.18
CA ASN A 145 -11.90 3.27 -9.99
C ASN A 145 -11.31 2.54 -11.19
N ASP A 146 -11.91 1.43 -11.57
CA ASP A 146 -11.53 0.72 -12.81
C ASP A 146 -12.01 1.45 -14.07
#